data_9c8be43697a47d1dbdec75a4109217c8
#
_entry.id   9c8be43697a47d1dbdec75a4109217c8
#
_cell.length_a   1.000
_cell.length_b   1.000
_cell.length_c   1.000
_cell.angle_alpha   90.00
_cell.angle_beta   90.00
_cell.angle_gamma   90.00
#
_symmetry.space_group_name_H-M   'P 1'
#
loop_
_entity.id
_entity.type
_entity.pdbx_description
1 polymer ?
#
loop_
_entity_poly.entity_id
_entity_poly.type
_entity_poly.pdbx_seq_one_letter_code
_entity_poly.pdbx_strand_id
1 'polypeptide(L)'
;ALGNKKTDMNVRTCTESDVASIAVVFTESIHVLGASHYDASQRNAWAPRPADIEALSARLSGLQTLLAIEGDAVIGFISYELSGHIEFLYTAPGSERRGVASVLYREVEKALPGVSLFTEASLVAKPFFLRHGFSVVEEQNVSRGGVMFRRYAMRKAVVAQHGAQADRPALRAVRRLS
;
A
#
# COMPACT_ATOMS: atom_id res chain seq x y z
N ALA A 1 -24.82 -7.19 -29.23
CA ALA A 1 -23.59 -6.56 -28.77
C ALA A 1 -23.74 -6.25 -27.29
N LEU A 2 -23.23 -7.11 -26.40
CA LEU A 2 -23.13 -6.86 -24.96
C LEU A 2 -22.03 -5.84 -24.77
N GLY A 3 -22.42 -4.58 -24.53
CA GLY A 3 -21.51 -3.51 -24.21
C GLY A 3 -20.74 -3.87 -22.92
N ASN A 4 -19.43 -3.95 -23.03
CA ASN A 4 -18.52 -4.11 -21.91
C ASN A 4 -18.62 -2.81 -21.08
N LYS A 5 -19.51 -2.80 -20.09
CA LYS A 5 -19.64 -1.71 -19.13
C LYS A 5 -18.36 -1.75 -18.30
N LYS A 6 -17.37 -0.97 -18.68
CA LYS A 6 -16.20 -0.70 -17.85
C LYS A 6 -16.76 -0.05 -16.57
N THR A 7 -16.93 -0.84 -15.53
CA THR A 7 -17.40 -0.33 -14.25
C THR A 7 -16.30 0.57 -13.72
N ASP A 8 -16.58 1.84 -13.55
CA ASP A 8 -15.60 2.81 -13.10
C ASP A 8 -15.24 2.49 -11.64
N MET A 9 -13.96 2.23 -11.42
CA MET A 9 -13.38 2.11 -10.09
C MET A 9 -13.20 3.51 -9.51
N ASN A 10 -13.70 3.73 -8.30
CA ASN A 10 -13.45 4.95 -7.56
C ASN A 10 -12.74 4.66 -6.23
N VAL A 11 -12.11 5.69 -5.65
CA VAL A 11 -11.46 5.59 -4.34
C VAL A 11 -12.14 6.56 -3.38
N ARG A 12 -12.43 6.07 -2.17
CA ARG A 12 -12.97 6.89 -1.08
C ARG A 12 -12.36 6.51 0.27
N THR A 13 -12.48 7.39 1.23
CA THR A 13 -12.13 7.12 2.62
C THR A 13 -13.06 6.06 3.23
N CYS A 14 -12.47 5.18 4.05
CA CYS A 14 -13.18 4.19 4.84
C CYS A 14 -14.05 4.86 5.93
N THR A 15 -15.19 4.25 6.19
CA THR A 15 -16.05 4.56 7.34
C THR A 15 -16.14 3.33 8.26
N GLU A 16 -16.66 3.51 9.47
CA GLU A 16 -16.81 2.42 10.43
C GLU A 16 -17.67 1.26 9.87
N SER A 17 -18.68 1.58 9.08
CA SER A 17 -19.56 0.59 8.45
C SER A 17 -18.86 -0.29 7.39
N ASP A 18 -17.67 0.08 6.94
CA ASP A 18 -16.91 -0.66 5.91
C ASP A 18 -16.05 -1.78 6.48
N VAL A 19 -15.85 -1.84 7.81
CA VAL A 19 -14.90 -2.78 8.42
C VAL A 19 -15.23 -4.25 8.10
N ALA A 20 -16.50 -4.60 8.05
CA ALA A 20 -16.91 -5.95 7.65
C ALA A 20 -16.50 -6.29 6.20
N SER A 21 -16.65 -5.35 5.28
CA SER A 21 -16.24 -5.52 3.87
C SER A 21 -14.71 -5.58 3.75
N ILE A 22 -13.99 -4.78 4.52
CA ILE A 22 -12.51 -4.83 4.61
C ILE A 22 -12.07 -6.21 5.13
N ALA A 23 -12.74 -6.75 6.15
CA ALA A 23 -12.43 -8.06 6.70
C ALA A 23 -12.59 -9.17 5.65
N VAL A 24 -13.60 -9.09 4.80
CA VAL A 24 -13.80 -10.03 3.68
C VAL A 24 -12.65 -9.92 2.69
N VAL A 25 -12.31 -8.71 2.22
CA VAL A 25 -11.20 -8.49 1.28
C VAL A 25 -9.88 -8.99 1.87
N PHE A 26 -9.58 -8.64 3.12
CA PHE A 26 -8.37 -9.08 3.82
C PHE A 26 -8.27 -10.59 3.90
N THR A 27 -9.32 -11.25 4.37
CA THR A 27 -9.34 -12.70 4.56
C THR A 27 -9.27 -13.44 3.23
N GLU A 28 -10.09 -13.07 2.26
CA GLU A 28 -10.11 -13.73 0.95
C GLU A 28 -8.81 -13.49 0.16
N SER A 29 -8.25 -12.29 0.22
CA SER A 29 -6.95 -12.01 -0.39
C SER A 29 -5.85 -12.95 0.13
N ILE A 30 -5.75 -13.12 1.45
CA ILE A 30 -4.74 -13.98 2.06
C ILE A 30 -4.99 -15.44 1.72
N HIS A 31 -6.23 -15.92 1.82
CA HIS A 31 -6.54 -17.33 1.59
C HIS A 31 -6.51 -17.76 0.13
N VAL A 32 -6.88 -16.88 -0.80
CA VAL A 32 -6.93 -17.17 -2.22
C VAL A 32 -5.63 -16.76 -2.92
N LEU A 33 -5.25 -15.48 -2.82
CA LEU A 33 -4.07 -14.97 -3.52
C LEU A 33 -2.76 -15.39 -2.84
N GLY A 34 -2.78 -15.58 -1.52
CA GLY A 34 -1.63 -16.08 -0.76
C GLY A 34 -1.35 -17.57 -0.90
N ALA A 35 -2.28 -18.34 -1.48
CA ALA A 35 -2.18 -19.81 -1.52
C ALA A 35 -0.96 -20.34 -2.30
N SER A 36 -0.44 -19.58 -3.24
CA SER A 36 0.76 -19.95 -4.01
C SER A 36 2.08 -19.73 -3.24
N HIS A 37 2.05 -18.98 -2.12
CA HIS A 37 3.24 -18.62 -1.35
C HIS A 37 3.21 -19.10 0.10
N TYR A 38 2.01 -19.36 0.64
CA TYR A 38 1.80 -19.70 2.05
C TYR A 38 0.94 -20.94 2.18
N ASP A 39 1.29 -21.83 3.11
CA ASP A 39 0.49 -23.00 3.44
C ASP A 39 -0.80 -22.62 4.21
N ALA A 40 -1.68 -23.60 4.43
CA ALA A 40 -2.95 -23.38 5.13
C ALA A 40 -2.75 -22.90 6.58
N SER A 41 -1.74 -23.42 7.29
CA SER A 41 -1.42 -23.02 8.66
C SER A 41 -1.00 -21.57 8.74
N GLN A 42 -0.14 -21.13 7.81
CA GLN A 42 0.29 -19.74 7.70
C GLN A 42 -0.89 -18.81 7.39
N ARG A 43 -1.72 -19.17 6.41
CA ARG A 43 -2.89 -18.35 6.05
C ARG A 43 -3.91 -18.24 7.19
N ASN A 44 -4.15 -19.32 7.92
CA ASN A 44 -5.04 -19.31 9.08
C ASN A 44 -4.49 -18.51 10.26
N ALA A 45 -3.18 -18.54 10.49
CA ALA A 45 -2.54 -17.72 11.52
C ALA A 45 -2.55 -16.22 11.17
N TRP A 46 -2.50 -15.89 9.87
CA TRP A 46 -2.52 -14.50 9.39
C TRP A 46 -3.92 -13.91 9.35
N ALA A 47 -4.88 -14.65 8.78
CA ALA A 47 -6.27 -14.27 8.65
C ALA A 47 -7.18 -15.42 9.12
N PRO A 48 -7.50 -15.50 10.42
CA PRO A 48 -8.38 -16.54 10.96
C PRO A 48 -9.76 -16.52 10.30
N ARG A 49 -10.38 -17.70 10.21
CA ARG A 49 -11.77 -17.88 9.79
C ARG A 49 -12.57 -18.54 10.92
N PRO A 50 -13.66 -17.89 11.38
CA PRO A 50 -14.20 -16.61 10.94
C PRO A 50 -13.27 -15.43 11.25
N ALA A 51 -13.40 -14.35 10.48
CA ALA A 51 -12.59 -13.14 10.67
C ALA A 51 -12.90 -12.51 12.04
N ASP A 52 -11.85 -12.10 12.74
CA ASP A 52 -11.97 -11.30 13.97
C ASP A 52 -12.14 -9.82 13.60
N ILE A 53 -13.40 -9.39 13.47
CA ILE A 53 -13.76 -8.03 13.07
C ILE A 53 -13.30 -7.02 14.11
N GLU A 54 -13.38 -7.34 15.40
CA GLU A 54 -12.99 -6.44 16.50
C GLU A 54 -11.47 -6.21 16.48
N ALA A 55 -10.68 -7.28 16.36
CA ALA A 55 -9.24 -7.17 16.24
C ALA A 55 -8.80 -6.40 15.00
N LEU A 56 -9.48 -6.61 13.86
CA LEU A 56 -9.20 -5.86 12.63
C LEU A 56 -9.57 -4.38 12.79
N SER A 57 -10.74 -4.09 13.36
CA SER A 57 -11.17 -2.71 13.64
C SER A 57 -10.16 -1.98 14.54
N ALA A 58 -9.67 -2.64 15.58
CA ALA A 58 -8.63 -2.09 16.46
C ALA A 58 -7.33 -1.78 15.71
N ARG A 59 -6.92 -2.65 14.79
CA ARG A 59 -5.72 -2.43 13.96
C ARG A 59 -5.89 -1.29 12.95
N LEU A 60 -7.10 -1.08 12.43
CA LEU A 60 -7.40 0.03 11.50
C LEU A 60 -7.54 1.37 12.22
N SER A 61 -7.81 1.33 13.53
CA SER A 61 -7.95 2.53 14.36
C SER A 61 -6.66 3.35 14.35
N GLY A 62 -6.78 4.64 14.07
CA GLY A 62 -5.63 5.55 13.95
C GLY A 62 -4.91 5.54 12.61
N LEU A 63 -5.25 4.63 11.70
CA LEU A 63 -4.73 4.62 10.33
C LEU A 63 -5.64 5.42 9.39
N GLN A 64 -5.03 6.00 8.36
CA GLN A 64 -5.76 6.49 7.19
C GLN A 64 -6.08 5.30 6.30
N THR A 65 -7.36 5.04 6.03
CA THR A 65 -7.77 3.89 5.20
C THR A 65 -8.58 4.36 4.00
N LEU A 66 -8.15 3.94 2.81
CA LEU A 66 -8.81 4.20 1.53
C LEU A 66 -9.32 2.89 0.94
N LEU A 67 -10.50 2.95 0.35
CA LEU A 67 -11.15 1.83 -0.32
C LEU A 67 -11.22 2.07 -1.82
N ALA A 68 -10.93 1.04 -2.58
CA ALA A 68 -11.28 0.98 -4.00
C ALA A 68 -12.64 0.29 -4.14
N ILE A 69 -13.56 0.98 -4.79
CA ILE A 69 -14.97 0.57 -4.95
C ILE A 69 -15.28 0.38 -6.43
N GLU A 70 -15.96 -0.70 -6.76
CA GLU A 70 -16.54 -0.95 -8.08
C GLU A 70 -18.02 -1.31 -7.92
N GLY A 71 -18.90 -0.45 -8.43
CA GLY A 71 -20.32 -0.54 -8.05
C GLY A 71 -20.50 -0.35 -6.54
N ASP A 72 -21.09 -1.33 -5.87
CA ASP A 72 -21.27 -1.34 -4.42
C ASP A 72 -20.22 -2.20 -3.69
N ALA A 73 -19.28 -2.80 -4.43
CA ALA A 73 -18.32 -3.74 -3.87
C ALA A 73 -16.98 -3.07 -3.52
N VAL A 74 -16.46 -3.37 -2.33
CA VAL A 74 -15.06 -3.08 -1.96
C VAL A 74 -14.17 -4.12 -2.66
N ILE A 75 -13.31 -3.66 -3.57
CA ILE A 75 -12.40 -4.52 -4.35
C ILE A 75 -10.94 -4.40 -3.92
N GLY A 76 -10.64 -3.54 -2.97
CA GLY A 76 -9.33 -3.39 -2.37
C GLY A 76 -9.30 -2.29 -1.33
N PHE A 77 -8.28 -2.30 -0.50
CA PHE A 77 -8.04 -1.23 0.46
C PHE A 77 -6.56 -1.05 0.75
N ILE A 78 -6.20 0.14 1.19
CA ILE A 78 -4.88 0.51 1.68
C ILE A 78 -5.04 1.26 3.00
N SER A 79 -4.20 0.93 3.99
CA SER A 79 -4.15 1.66 5.26
C SER A 79 -2.73 2.09 5.55
N TYR A 80 -2.57 3.34 5.99
CA TYR A 80 -1.25 3.94 6.18
C TYR A 80 -1.26 4.96 7.32
N GLU A 81 -0.07 5.24 7.84
CA GLU A 81 0.18 6.29 8.81
C GLU A 81 0.71 7.55 8.12
N LEU A 82 0.52 8.69 8.75
CA LEU A 82 1.08 9.96 8.26
C LEU A 82 2.63 10.00 8.30
N SER A 83 3.24 9.09 9.04
CA SER A 83 4.69 8.83 9.05
C SER A 83 5.24 8.23 7.76
N GLY A 84 4.36 7.71 6.88
CA GLY A 84 4.71 7.03 5.63
C GLY A 84 4.70 5.50 5.72
N HIS A 85 4.33 4.91 6.86
CA HIS A 85 4.17 3.47 7.00
C HIS A 85 2.89 3.00 6.31
N ILE A 86 3.02 2.05 5.37
CA ILE A 86 1.88 1.36 4.75
C ILE A 86 1.69 0.04 5.49
N GLU A 87 0.63 -0.03 6.31
CA GLU A 87 0.32 -1.20 7.13
C GLU A 87 -0.43 -2.28 6.36
N PHE A 88 -1.40 -1.89 5.51
CA PHE A 88 -2.23 -2.79 4.72
C PHE A 88 -2.29 -2.36 3.27
N LEU A 89 -2.20 -3.32 2.36
CA LEU A 89 -2.54 -3.18 0.95
C LEU A 89 -3.03 -4.54 0.44
N TYR A 90 -4.34 -4.64 0.23
CA TYR A 90 -4.99 -5.88 -0.19
C TYR A 90 -6.00 -5.63 -1.29
N THR A 91 -6.14 -6.58 -2.21
CA THR A 91 -7.13 -6.57 -3.27
C THR A 91 -7.99 -7.84 -3.20
N ALA A 92 -9.26 -7.72 -3.57
CA ALA A 92 -10.17 -8.85 -3.63
C ALA A 92 -9.74 -9.83 -4.72
N PRO A 93 -9.89 -11.16 -4.51
CA PRO A 93 -9.72 -12.13 -5.58
C PRO A 93 -10.60 -11.79 -6.79
N GLY A 94 -10.04 -11.95 -8.00
CA GLY A 94 -10.68 -11.54 -9.26
C GLY A 94 -10.45 -10.07 -9.64
N SER A 95 -9.77 -9.30 -8.79
CA SER A 95 -9.40 -7.90 -9.07
C SER A 95 -7.91 -7.74 -9.39
N GLU A 96 -7.17 -8.85 -9.50
CA GLU A 96 -5.75 -8.84 -9.79
C GLU A 96 -5.48 -8.28 -11.18
N ARG A 97 -4.33 -7.61 -11.33
CA ARG A 97 -3.86 -7.01 -12.59
C ARG A 97 -4.79 -5.96 -13.21
N ARG A 98 -5.82 -5.52 -12.46
CA ARG A 98 -6.74 -4.45 -12.89
C ARG A 98 -6.28 -3.06 -12.41
N GLY A 99 -5.11 -2.97 -11.79
CA GLY A 99 -4.53 -1.72 -11.31
C GLY A 99 -5.08 -1.23 -9.97
N VAL A 100 -5.90 -2.02 -9.27
CA VAL A 100 -6.52 -1.64 -7.98
C VAL A 100 -5.49 -1.20 -6.96
N ALA A 101 -4.48 -2.03 -6.71
CA ALA A 101 -3.40 -1.69 -5.76
C ALA A 101 -2.63 -0.43 -6.18
N SER A 102 -2.38 -0.24 -7.49
CA SER A 102 -1.67 0.92 -8.00
C SER A 102 -2.46 2.22 -7.84
N VAL A 103 -3.79 2.17 -8.02
CA VAL A 103 -4.65 3.34 -7.83
C VAL A 103 -4.66 3.74 -6.35
N LEU A 104 -4.88 2.79 -5.45
CA LEU A 104 -4.84 3.02 -4.00
C LEU A 104 -3.48 3.60 -3.55
N TYR A 105 -2.39 3.01 -4.02
CA TYR A 105 -1.04 3.45 -3.68
C TYR A 105 -0.76 4.89 -4.16
N ARG A 106 -1.20 5.27 -5.37
CA ARG A 106 -1.04 6.64 -5.87
C ARG A 106 -1.77 7.67 -5.01
N GLU A 107 -2.91 7.32 -4.43
CA GLU A 107 -3.60 8.22 -3.50
C GLU A 107 -2.79 8.46 -2.22
N VAL A 108 -2.06 7.45 -1.74
CA VAL A 108 -1.11 7.63 -0.62
C VAL A 108 0.04 8.56 -1.01
N GLU A 109 0.64 8.38 -2.20
CA GLU A 109 1.69 9.30 -2.68
C GLU A 109 1.22 10.74 -2.78
N LYS A 110 -0.03 10.96 -3.23
CA LYS A 110 -0.64 12.30 -3.29
C LYS A 110 -0.90 12.88 -1.90
N ALA A 111 -1.31 12.04 -0.94
CA ALA A 111 -1.61 12.45 0.42
C ALA A 111 -0.36 12.77 1.24
N LEU A 112 0.78 12.18 0.91
CA LEU A 112 2.05 12.29 1.64
C LEU A 112 3.20 12.83 0.78
N PRO A 113 3.07 14.02 0.18
CA PRO A 113 4.13 14.59 -0.65
C PRO A 113 5.39 14.85 0.19
N GLY A 114 6.53 14.39 -0.29
CA GLY A 114 7.80 14.59 0.40
C GLY A 114 8.05 13.68 1.61
N VAL A 115 7.22 12.68 1.85
CA VAL A 115 7.39 11.69 2.91
C VAL A 115 7.98 10.40 2.33
N SER A 116 9.01 9.85 2.99
CA SER A 116 9.53 8.53 2.66
C SER A 116 8.50 7.46 3.02
N LEU A 117 8.19 6.58 2.08
CA LEU A 117 7.23 5.49 2.31
C LEU A 117 7.97 4.20 2.68
N PHE A 118 7.40 3.42 3.58
CA PHE A 118 7.95 2.13 4.00
C PHE A 118 6.85 1.13 4.36
N THR A 119 7.18 -0.14 4.31
CA THR A 119 6.24 -1.25 4.60
C THR A 119 7.01 -2.52 4.95
N GLU A 120 6.32 -3.48 5.57
CA GLU A 120 6.75 -4.87 5.69
C GLU A 120 5.96 -5.73 4.70
N ALA A 121 6.51 -5.89 3.49
CA ALA A 121 5.85 -6.58 2.40
C ALA A 121 5.88 -8.10 2.56
N SER A 122 4.74 -8.73 2.29
CA SER A 122 4.65 -10.19 2.14
C SER A 122 5.37 -10.67 0.87
N LEU A 123 5.53 -11.98 0.73
CA LEU A 123 6.03 -12.60 -0.52
C LEU A 123 5.17 -12.22 -1.73
N VAL A 124 3.84 -12.11 -1.55
CA VAL A 124 2.90 -11.72 -2.62
C VAL A 124 3.04 -10.24 -2.98
N ALA A 125 3.20 -9.36 -1.99
CA ALA A 125 3.23 -7.91 -2.19
C ALA A 125 4.59 -7.36 -2.63
N LYS A 126 5.69 -8.05 -2.32
CA LYS A 126 7.05 -7.60 -2.64
C LYS A 126 7.22 -7.18 -4.11
N PRO A 127 6.79 -7.95 -5.13
CA PRO A 127 6.92 -7.54 -6.53
C PRO A 127 6.19 -6.24 -6.87
N PHE A 128 5.04 -5.99 -6.24
CA PHE A 128 4.31 -4.74 -6.41
C PHE A 128 5.13 -3.56 -5.92
N PHE A 129 5.66 -3.61 -4.71
CA PHE A 129 6.45 -2.52 -4.13
C PHE A 129 7.76 -2.28 -4.90
N LEU A 130 8.43 -3.34 -5.37
CA LEU A 130 9.61 -3.19 -6.25
C LEU A 130 9.27 -2.39 -7.51
N ARG A 131 8.15 -2.70 -8.18
CA ARG A 131 7.71 -1.96 -9.38
C ARG A 131 7.35 -0.49 -9.09
N HIS A 132 7.02 -0.16 -7.84
CA HIS A 132 6.71 1.21 -7.41
C HIS A 132 7.91 1.95 -6.81
N GLY A 133 9.13 1.42 -7.01
CA GLY A 133 10.37 2.11 -6.63
C GLY A 133 10.82 1.88 -5.19
N PHE A 134 10.23 0.91 -4.48
CA PHE A 134 10.76 0.48 -3.19
C PHE A 134 11.96 -0.43 -3.37
N SER A 135 12.88 -0.39 -2.43
CA SER A 135 13.98 -1.35 -2.29
C SER A 135 13.84 -2.15 -0.99
N VAL A 136 14.35 -3.37 -1.01
CA VAL A 136 14.43 -4.20 0.19
C VAL A 136 15.53 -3.66 1.10
N VAL A 137 15.17 -3.37 2.35
CA VAL A 137 16.11 -2.95 3.40
C VAL A 137 16.56 -4.17 4.18
N GLU A 138 15.64 -5.09 4.50
CA GLU A 138 15.89 -6.27 5.31
C GLU A 138 14.92 -7.40 4.98
N GLU A 139 15.40 -8.63 4.96
CA GLU A 139 14.55 -9.82 4.99
C GLU A 139 14.31 -10.21 6.45
N GLN A 140 13.06 -10.43 6.82
CA GLN A 140 12.65 -10.72 8.19
C GLN A 140 11.89 -12.05 8.27
N ASN A 141 12.13 -12.78 9.35
CA ASN A 141 11.31 -13.92 9.76
C ASN A 141 10.59 -13.55 11.05
N VAL A 142 9.26 -13.55 11.00
CA VAL A 142 8.40 -13.16 12.14
C VAL A 142 7.47 -14.29 12.51
N SER A 143 7.14 -14.42 13.80
CA SER A 143 6.18 -15.40 14.29
C SER A 143 4.82 -14.75 14.51
N ARG A 144 3.76 -15.44 14.05
CA ARG A 144 2.36 -15.12 14.37
C ARG A 144 1.66 -16.40 14.82
N GLY A 145 1.13 -16.40 16.03
CA GLY A 145 0.47 -17.61 16.57
C GLY A 145 1.36 -18.87 16.54
N GLY A 146 2.67 -18.71 16.75
CA GLY A 146 3.63 -19.82 16.68
C GLY A 146 4.03 -20.25 15.27
N VAL A 147 3.50 -19.61 14.22
CA VAL A 147 3.81 -19.89 12.81
C VAL A 147 4.77 -18.85 12.27
N MET A 148 5.82 -19.31 11.58
CA MET A 148 6.85 -18.44 11.01
C MET A 148 6.44 -17.93 9.64
N PHE A 149 6.73 -16.62 9.40
CA PHE A 149 6.51 -15.95 8.13
C PHE A 149 7.77 -15.22 7.70
N ARG A 150 8.09 -15.31 6.41
CA ARG A 150 9.05 -14.44 5.77
C ARG A 150 8.36 -13.19 5.25
N ARG A 151 8.94 -12.04 5.54
CA ARG A 151 8.51 -10.73 5.00
C ARG A 151 9.72 -9.87 4.69
N TYR A 152 9.51 -8.78 4.02
CA TYR A 152 10.57 -7.86 3.61
C TYR A 152 10.27 -6.46 4.11
N ALA A 153 11.15 -5.90 4.94
CA ALA A 153 11.15 -4.48 5.21
C ALA A 153 11.59 -3.75 3.95
N MET A 154 10.74 -2.88 3.43
CA MET A 154 10.97 -2.17 2.17
C MET A 154 10.77 -0.67 2.36
N ARG A 155 11.53 0.13 1.62
CA ARG A 155 11.48 1.58 1.69
C ARG A 155 11.58 2.20 0.30
N LYS A 156 10.83 3.30 0.11
CA LYS A 156 10.97 4.24 -1.01
C LYS A 156 11.37 5.59 -0.44
N ALA A 157 12.61 6.01 -0.69
CA ALA A 157 13.08 7.34 -0.29
C ALA A 157 12.42 8.43 -1.13
N VAL A 158 12.29 9.62 -0.56
CA VAL A 158 11.92 10.82 -1.31
C VAL A 158 13.04 11.12 -2.29
N VAL A 159 12.72 11.26 -3.58
CA VAL A 159 13.63 11.84 -4.54
C VAL A 159 13.67 13.33 -4.21
N ALA A 160 14.78 13.82 -3.65
CA ALA A 160 15.00 15.24 -3.48
C ALA A 160 14.91 15.88 -4.87
N GLN A 161 13.90 16.71 -5.07
CA GLN A 161 13.89 17.61 -6.23
C GLN A 161 15.07 18.57 -6.02
N HIS A 162 16.17 18.32 -6.70
CA HIS A 162 17.22 19.31 -6.87
C HIS A 162 16.61 20.43 -7.68
N GLY A 163 16.08 21.43 -6.98
CA GLY A 163 15.81 22.73 -7.58
C GLY A 163 17.12 23.23 -8.13
N ALA A 164 17.23 23.30 -9.45
CA ALA A 164 18.31 23.96 -10.14
C ALA A 164 18.27 25.44 -9.77
N GLN A 165 18.85 25.80 -8.65
CA GLN A 165 19.29 27.16 -8.38
C GLN A 165 20.64 27.30 -9.09
N ALA A 166 20.59 27.61 -10.37
CA ALA A 166 21.75 28.04 -11.10
C ALA A 166 22.25 29.33 -10.42
N ASP A 167 23.32 29.17 -9.66
CA ASP A 167 24.10 30.29 -9.14
C ASP A 167 24.68 31.06 -10.35
N ARG A 168 24.08 32.21 -10.67
CA ARG A 168 24.61 33.12 -11.64
C ARG A 168 25.81 33.80 -10.99
N PRO A 169 27.02 33.64 -11.51
CA PRO A 169 28.14 34.41 -11.01
C PRO A 169 27.91 35.91 -11.32
N ALA A 170 27.87 36.71 -10.27
CA ALA A 170 27.82 38.15 -10.38
C ALA A 170 29.07 38.67 -11.12
N LEU A 171 28.89 39.21 -12.31
CA LEU A 171 29.90 39.95 -13.07
C LEU A 171 30.28 41.18 -12.25
N ARG A 172 31.44 41.13 -11.60
CA ARG A 172 32.10 42.30 -11.03
C ARG A 172 32.49 43.27 -12.17
N ALA A 173 31.82 44.40 -12.22
CA ALA A 173 32.24 45.52 -13.04
C ALA A 173 33.58 46.05 -12.54
N VAL A 174 34.62 45.91 -13.33
CA VAL A 174 35.90 46.57 -13.10
C VAL A 174 35.74 48.05 -13.50
N ARG A 175 35.69 48.96 -12.52
CA ARG A 175 35.87 50.38 -12.76
C ARG A 175 37.36 50.62 -13.01
N ARG A 176 37.69 51.04 -14.22
CA ARG A 176 38.97 51.72 -14.54
C ARG A 176 38.87 53.17 -14.07
N LEU A 177 39.79 53.61 -13.21
CA LEU A 177 40.12 54.98 -12.93
C LEU A 177 41.24 55.37 -13.86
N SER A 178 41.01 56.46 -14.56
CA SER A 178 42.05 57.26 -15.20
C SER A 178 42.39 58.44 -14.30
#